data_e83f9f17f2da62f919ab304c11c1c055
#
_entry.id   e83f9f17f2da62f919ab304c11c1c055
#
_cell.length_a   1.000
_cell.length_b   1.000
_cell.length_c   1.000
_cell.angle_alpha   90.00
_cell.angle_beta   90.00
_cell.angle_gamma   90.00
#
_symmetry.space_group_name_H-M   'P 1'
#
loop_
_entity.id
_entity.type
_entity.pdbx_description
1 polymer ?
#
loop_
_entity_poly.entity_id
_entity_poly.type
_entity_poly.pdbx_seq_one_letter_code
_entity_poly.pdbx_strand_id
1 'polypeptide(L)'
;MRTRPADKDYYKILGLTPAATPAEIKKAYRKLAFAHHPDRNPGDPQAAARFIEISEAYETLSDPARRRSYDRTYKPSTGGARGATGSTPPPPAFPAASTLLKALEDIWAAIRRHHPEIPAVVIIIASGTCGKHAKWGHHAPGRWRNGSAEHAEVMISGEGLHRAPRDVLATLLHEAAHALADSRGITDTSRQGRYHNRKFATLAEELGLDATENKQFGWSSTTATDTTARRYADGLALLTAAMTIWRNDEHTAPTATKRNTNLIAASCPCDRTIRVAASTLREAPITCQACDGKFEPKNPADA
;
A
#
# COMPACT_ATOMS: atom_id res chain seq x y z
N MET A 1 28.54 -14.32 33.81
CA MET A 1 27.86 -13.20 34.47
C MET A 1 26.53 -12.96 33.71
N ARG A 2 25.40 -13.19 34.34
CA ARG A 2 24.08 -12.86 33.72
C ARG A 2 23.86 -11.36 33.85
N THR A 3 23.83 -10.63 32.73
CA THR A 3 23.46 -9.21 32.69
C THR A 3 22.04 -9.02 33.22
N ARG A 4 21.84 -8.03 34.07
CA ARG A 4 20.54 -7.71 34.64
C ARG A 4 19.56 -7.29 33.52
N PRO A 5 18.24 -7.60 33.61
CA PRO A 5 17.25 -7.21 32.61
C PRO A 5 17.20 -5.70 32.32
N ALA A 6 17.67 -4.87 33.25
CA ALA A 6 17.71 -3.41 33.12
C ALA A 6 18.79 -2.87 32.16
N ASP A 7 19.72 -3.71 31.72
CA ASP A 7 20.86 -3.28 30.88
C ASP A 7 20.66 -3.60 29.38
N LYS A 8 19.59 -4.31 29.02
CA LYS A 8 19.30 -4.69 27.65
C LYS A 8 18.30 -3.72 26.99
N ASP A 9 18.63 -3.23 25.81
CA ASP A 9 17.74 -2.40 25.02
C ASP A 9 16.80 -3.28 24.17
N TYR A 10 15.63 -3.64 24.72
CA TYR A 10 14.66 -4.51 24.07
C TYR A 10 14.07 -3.90 22.80
N TYR A 11 13.92 -2.57 22.75
CA TYR A 11 13.48 -1.90 21.53
C TYR A 11 14.51 -2.06 20.40
N LYS A 12 15.78 -1.85 20.71
CA LYS A 12 16.87 -2.03 19.75
C LYS A 12 17.02 -3.48 19.29
N ILE A 13 16.83 -4.46 20.19
CA ILE A 13 16.86 -5.89 19.84
C ILE A 13 15.81 -6.22 18.79
N LEU A 14 14.60 -5.66 18.90
CA LEU A 14 13.52 -5.83 17.91
C LEU A 14 13.62 -4.87 16.72
N GLY A 15 14.60 -3.95 16.70
CA GLY A 15 14.74 -2.94 15.65
C GLY A 15 13.61 -1.91 15.67
N LEU A 16 13.10 -1.57 16.87
CA LEU A 16 11.98 -0.67 17.10
C LEU A 16 12.38 0.55 17.92
N THR A 17 11.49 1.51 18.00
CA THR A 17 11.59 2.65 18.92
C THR A 17 10.62 2.48 20.09
N PRO A 18 10.78 3.21 21.20
CA PRO A 18 9.84 3.20 22.32
C PRO A 18 8.41 3.61 21.97
N ALA A 19 8.22 4.30 20.82
CA ALA A 19 6.90 4.67 20.32
C ALA A 19 6.16 3.53 19.59
N ALA A 20 6.79 2.36 19.41
CA ALA A 20 6.21 1.24 18.68
C ALA A 20 4.88 0.76 19.26
N THR A 21 3.92 0.51 18.39
CA THR A 21 2.62 -0.05 18.73
C THR A 21 2.71 -1.56 19.05
N PRO A 22 1.75 -2.15 19.79
CA PRO A 22 1.72 -3.59 20.02
C PRO A 22 1.72 -4.43 18.73
N ALA A 23 1.10 -3.92 17.66
CA ALA A 23 1.08 -4.59 16.35
C ALA A 23 2.48 -4.62 15.71
N GLU A 24 3.23 -3.52 15.81
CA GLU A 24 4.60 -3.42 15.30
C GLU A 24 5.55 -4.33 16.09
N ILE A 25 5.42 -4.39 17.41
CA ILE A 25 6.20 -5.29 18.27
C ILE A 25 5.97 -6.75 17.84
N LYS A 26 4.71 -7.15 17.65
CA LYS A 26 4.36 -8.51 17.22
C LYS A 26 4.88 -8.82 15.81
N LYS A 27 4.83 -7.85 14.89
CA LYS A 27 5.34 -7.98 13.51
C LYS A 27 6.86 -8.14 13.49
N ALA A 28 7.58 -7.30 14.23
CA ALA A 28 9.03 -7.36 14.35
C ALA A 28 9.50 -8.70 14.95
N TYR A 29 8.86 -9.14 16.04
CA TYR A 29 9.15 -10.44 16.64
C TYR A 29 8.98 -11.59 15.65
N ARG A 30 7.85 -11.68 14.94
CA ARG A 30 7.61 -12.75 13.97
C ARG A 30 8.68 -12.81 12.88
N LYS A 31 9.08 -11.66 12.36
CA LYS A 31 10.12 -11.54 11.34
C LYS A 31 11.48 -12.05 11.85
N LEU A 32 11.89 -11.58 13.02
CA LEU A 32 13.19 -11.91 13.60
C LEU A 32 13.24 -13.35 14.13
N ALA A 33 12.18 -13.83 14.79
CA ALA A 33 12.06 -15.20 15.25
C ALA A 33 12.12 -16.20 14.09
N PHE A 34 11.47 -15.89 12.96
CA PHE A 34 11.55 -16.72 11.76
C PHE A 34 12.97 -16.75 11.15
N ALA A 35 13.68 -15.61 11.13
CA ALA A 35 15.03 -15.52 10.60
C ALA A 35 16.06 -16.30 11.44
N HIS A 36 15.91 -16.32 12.78
CA HIS A 36 16.84 -16.93 13.73
C HIS A 36 16.32 -18.21 14.38
N HIS A 37 15.27 -18.84 13.81
CA HIS A 37 14.70 -20.06 14.36
C HIS A 37 15.71 -21.21 14.36
N PRO A 38 15.84 -22.01 15.45
CA PRO A 38 16.79 -23.13 15.51
C PRO A 38 16.62 -24.13 14.36
N ASP A 39 15.38 -24.47 13.97
CA ASP A 39 15.13 -25.42 12.89
C ASP A 39 15.59 -24.92 11.51
N ARG A 40 15.75 -23.62 11.35
CA ARG A 40 16.23 -23.02 10.09
C ARG A 40 17.72 -22.74 10.09
N ASN A 41 18.31 -22.69 11.27
CA ASN A 41 19.74 -22.45 11.48
C ASN A 41 20.32 -23.57 12.38
N PRO A 42 20.22 -24.85 11.96
CA PRO A 42 20.68 -25.96 12.77
C PRO A 42 22.18 -25.86 12.98
N GLY A 43 22.59 -25.91 14.24
CA GLY A 43 23.99 -25.86 14.61
C GLY A 43 24.67 -24.48 14.62
N ASP A 44 23.91 -23.40 14.41
CA ASP A 44 24.40 -22.02 14.54
C ASP A 44 24.16 -21.47 15.98
N PRO A 45 25.24 -21.38 16.82
CA PRO A 45 25.10 -20.85 18.18
C PRO A 45 24.73 -19.37 18.23
N GLN A 46 25.08 -18.59 17.18
CA GLN A 46 24.78 -17.17 17.13
C GLN A 46 23.29 -16.95 16.82
N ALA A 47 22.72 -17.73 15.91
CA ALA A 47 21.28 -17.71 15.64
C ALA A 47 20.47 -18.11 16.89
N ALA A 48 20.91 -19.15 17.62
CA ALA A 48 20.26 -19.58 18.85
C ALA A 48 20.32 -18.49 19.96
N ALA A 49 21.47 -17.84 20.13
CA ALA A 49 21.62 -16.73 21.09
C ALA A 49 20.72 -15.54 20.71
N ARG A 50 20.67 -15.18 19.42
CA ARG A 50 19.81 -14.12 18.90
C ARG A 50 18.33 -14.44 19.09
N PHE A 51 17.92 -15.67 18.86
CA PHE A 51 16.52 -16.09 19.07
C PHE A 51 16.08 -15.94 20.53
N ILE A 52 16.98 -16.25 21.48
CA ILE A 52 16.72 -16.07 22.93
C ILE A 52 16.53 -14.58 23.24
N GLU A 53 17.43 -13.71 22.77
CA GLU A 53 17.34 -12.26 22.98
C GLU A 53 16.05 -11.67 22.40
N ILE A 54 15.66 -12.07 21.19
CA ILE A 54 14.46 -11.65 20.49
C ILE A 54 13.21 -12.10 21.26
N SER A 55 13.21 -13.32 21.79
CA SER A 55 12.09 -13.87 22.57
C SER A 55 11.93 -13.15 23.91
N GLU A 56 13.03 -12.87 24.61
CA GLU A 56 13.04 -12.10 25.88
C GLU A 56 12.52 -10.67 25.68
N ALA A 57 12.95 -10.01 24.60
CA ALA A 57 12.50 -8.67 24.22
C ALA A 57 10.98 -8.65 23.93
N TYR A 58 10.49 -9.64 23.19
CA TYR A 58 9.07 -9.76 22.89
C TYR A 58 8.23 -10.05 24.13
N GLU A 59 8.68 -10.95 25.01
CA GLU A 59 7.98 -11.28 26.26
C GLU A 59 7.81 -10.04 27.16
N THR A 60 8.81 -9.16 27.17
CA THR A 60 8.74 -7.93 27.96
C THR A 60 7.88 -6.86 27.29
N LEU A 61 8.02 -6.65 25.98
CA LEU A 61 7.37 -5.53 25.29
C LEU A 61 5.94 -5.84 24.82
N SER A 62 5.56 -7.11 24.68
CA SER A 62 4.21 -7.51 24.27
C SER A 62 3.17 -7.44 25.41
N ASP A 63 3.61 -7.58 26.65
CA ASP A 63 2.74 -7.43 27.82
C ASP A 63 2.67 -5.96 28.26
N PRO A 64 1.48 -5.33 28.30
CA PRO A 64 1.36 -3.91 28.65
C PRO A 64 1.87 -3.56 30.05
N ALA A 65 1.80 -4.48 31.02
CA ALA A 65 2.25 -4.23 32.40
C ALA A 65 3.78 -4.33 32.49
N ARG A 66 4.36 -5.35 31.89
CA ARG A 66 5.83 -5.54 31.80
C ARG A 66 6.47 -4.41 31.00
N ARG A 67 5.89 -4.02 29.87
CA ARG A 67 6.35 -2.89 29.06
C ARG A 67 6.36 -1.60 29.85
N ARG A 68 5.28 -1.25 30.55
CA ARG A 68 5.24 -0.05 31.42
C ARG A 68 6.30 -0.09 32.52
N SER A 69 6.57 -1.27 33.08
CA SER A 69 7.62 -1.43 34.09
C SER A 69 9.00 -1.24 33.51
N TYR A 70 9.25 -1.80 32.33
CA TYR A 70 10.50 -1.64 31.58
C TYR A 70 10.70 -0.17 31.17
N ASP A 71 9.70 0.49 30.62
CA ASP A 71 9.76 1.89 30.15
C ASP A 71 10.10 2.87 31.28
N ARG A 72 9.69 2.59 32.53
CA ARG A 72 10.06 3.42 33.70
C ARG A 72 11.55 3.37 34.04
N THR A 73 12.22 2.29 33.73
CA THR A 73 13.64 2.11 34.01
C THR A 73 14.52 2.21 32.76
N TYR A 74 13.87 2.24 31.60
CA TYR A 74 14.53 2.31 30.29
C TYR A 74 15.28 3.63 30.15
N LYS A 75 16.59 3.54 30.02
CA LYS A 75 17.46 4.64 29.59
C LYS A 75 17.94 4.29 28.19
N PRO A 76 17.61 5.11 27.15
CA PRO A 76 18.18 4.89 25.84
C PRO A 76 19.70 4.82 25.97
N SER A 77 20.31 3.76 25.44
CA SER A 77 21.77 3.64 25.45
C SER A 77 22.34 4.73 24.53
N THR A 78 22.71 5.88 25.13
CA THR A 78 23.54 6.88 24.48
C THR A 78 24.93 6.29 24.36
N GLY A 79 25.17 5.51 23.31
CA GLY A 79 26.51 5.05 22.94
C GLY A 79 27.38 6.27 22.69
N GLY A 80 28.32 6.49 23.60
CA GLY A 80 29.27 7.59 23.53
C GLY A 80 30.03 7.60 22.21
N ALA A 81 29.77 8.59 21.39
CA ALA A 81 30.58 8.91 20.24
C ALA A 81 31.87 9.57 20.73
N ARG A 82 32.96 8.82 20.80
CA ARG A 82 34.32 9.40 20.75
C ARG A 82 34.75 9.44 19.29
N GLY A 83 34.90 10.67 18.81
CA GLY A 83 35.71 11.18 17.73
C GLY A 83 36.03 10.24 16.56
N ALA A 84 35.31 10.39 15.46
CA ALA A 84 35.84 10.25 14.12
C ALA A 84 35.26 11.39 13.29
N THR A 85 36.09 12.34 12.94
CA THR A 85 35.84 13.40 11.96
C THR A 85 35.72 12.78 10.58
N GLY A 86 34.53 12.39 10.25
CA GLY A 86 34.07 12.00 8.93
C GLY A 86 32.60 12.30 8.90
N SER A 87 32.22 13.50 8.44
CA SER A 87 30.83 13.91 8.31
C SER A 87 30.18 13.14 7.17
N THR A 88 29.72 11.91 7.46
CA THR A 88 28.63 11.36 6.67
C THR A 88 27.41 12.23 6.97
N PRO A 89 26.81 12.88 5.96
CA PRO A 89 25.59 13.62 6.19
C PRO A 89 24.58 12.70 6.84
N PRO A 90 23.77 13.17 7.81
CA PRO A 90 22.69 12.36 8.37
C PRO A 90 21.86 11.82 7.21
N PRO A 91 21.39 10.55 7.29
CA PRO A 91 20.49 10.03 6.26
C PRO A 91 19.37 11.05 6.06
N PRO A 92 18.99 11.35 4.81
CA PRO A 92 17.97 12.36 4.53
C PRO A 92 16.79 12.06 5.44
N ALA A 93 16.38 13.06 6.22
CA ALA A 93 15.19 12.93 7.06
C ALA A 93 14.07 12.49 6.13
N PHE A 94 13.47 11.32 6.36
CA PHE A 94 12.29 10.93 5.63
C PHE A 94 11.28 12.05 5.82
N PRO A 95 10.85 12.74 4.76
CA PRO A 95 9.77 13.69 4.88
C PRO A 95 8.62 12.91 5.48
N ALA A 96 8.11 13.38 6.60
CA ALA A 96 6.98 12.72 7.23
C ALA A 96 5.88 12.60 6.17
N ALA A 97 5.18 11.46 6.13
CA ALA A 97 4.04 11.26 5.22
C ALA A 97 3.03 12.42 5.34
N SER A 98 2.98 13.08 6.51
CA SER A 98 2.25 14.31 6.77
C SER A 98 2.64 15.49 5.85
N THR A 99 3.91 15.64 5.46
CA THR A 99 4.34 16.74 4.55
C THR A 99 3.76 16.53 3.15
N LEU A 100 3.76 15.29 2.66
CA LEU A 100 3.20 14.95 1.37
C LEU A 100 1.67 15.12 1.36
N LEU A 101 1.00 14.62 2.40
CA LEU A 101 -0.45 14.77 2.54
C LEU A 101 -0.84 16.25 2.60
N LYS A 102 -0.10 17.05 3.39
CA LYS A 102 -0.32 18.51 3.45
C LYS A 102 -0.15 19.18 2.09
N ALA A 103 0.86 18.84 1.30
CA ALA A 103 1.04 19.40 -0.04
C ALA A 103 -0.14 19.08 -0.98
N LEU A 104 -0.68 17.86 -0.89
CA LEU A 104 -1.89 17.47 -1.65
C LEU A 104 -3.12 18.25 -1.18
N GLU A 105 -3.31 18.42 0.14
CA GLU A 105 -4.40 19.21 0.73
C GLU A 105 -4.30 20.70 0.36
N ASP A 106 -3.10 21.27 0.35
CA ASP A 106 -2.87 22.67 -0.05
C ASP A 106 -3.22 22.91 -1.53
N ILE A 107 -2.90 21.94 -2.41
CA ILE A 107 -3.31 21.98 -3.82
C ILE A 107 -4.84 21.87 -3.92
N TRP A 108 -5.47 20.95 -3.20
CA TRP A 108 -6.94 20.82 -3.20
C TRP A 108 -7.62 22.09 -2.71
N ALA A 109 -7.09 22.72 -1.67
CA ALA A 109 -7.55 24.01 -1.19
C ALA A 109 -7.38 25.10 -2.25
N ALA A 110 -6.29 25.09 -3.03
CA ALA A 110 -6.08 26.01 -4.14
C ALA A 110 -7.11 25.76 -5.28
N ILE A 111 -7.40 24.52 -5.62
CA ILE A 111 -8.43 24.15 -6.60
C ILE A 111 -9.79 24.72 -6.16
N ARG A 112 -10.16 24.53 -4.89
CA ARG A 112 -11.41 25.08 -4.33
C ARG A 112 -11.49 26.59 -4.29
N ARG A 113 -10.38 27.30 -4.16
CA ARG A 113 -10.36 28.78 -4.28
C ARG A 113 -10.75 29.26 -5.69
N HIS A 114 -10.36 28.51 -6.71
CA HIS A 114 -10.73 28.80 -8.11
C HIS A 114 -12.12 28.29 -8.48
N HIS A 115 -12.54 27.19 -7.83
CA HIS A 115 -13.80 26.49 -8.10
C HIS A 115 -14.55 26.24 -6.78
N PRO A 116 -15.25 27.24 -6.21
CA PRO A 116 -15.87 27.14 -4.87
C PRO A 116 -16.97 26.06 -4.75
N GLU A 117 -17.50 25.59 -5.86
CA GLU A 117 -18.50 24.49 -5.90
C GLU A 117 -17.90 23.14 -5.51
N ILE A 118 -16.56 22.98 -5.63
CA ILE A 118 -15.88 21.74 -5.28
C ILE A 118 -15.84 21.60 -3.75
N PRO A 119 -16.32 20.47 -3.20
CA PRO A 119 -16.41 20.28 -1.75
C PRO A 119 -15.03 20.12 -1.09
N ALA A 120 -14.98 20.31 0.23
CA ALA A 120 -13.88 19.79 1.03
C ALA A 120 -13.94 18.26 1.02
N VAL A 121 -12.77 17.61 0.98
CA VAL A 121 -12.64 16.16 0.92
C VAL A 121 -11.65 15.67 1.95
N VAL A 122 -11.70 14.39 2.26
CA VAL A 122 -10.62 13.70 2.97
C VAL A 122 -9.67 13.13 1.92
N ILE A 123 -8.43 13.60 1.92
CA ILE A 123 -7.39 13.07 1.01
C ILE A 123 -6.70 11.89 1.67
N ILE A 124 -6.57 10.80 0.94
CA ILE A 124 -5.81 9.62 1.38
C ILE A 124 -4.77 9.22 0.33
N ILE A 125 -3.66 8.66 0.79
CA ILE A 125 -2.67 8.01 -0.05
C ILE A 125 -2.81 6.51 0.17
N ALA A 126 -3.13 5.77 -0.88
CA ALA A 126 -3.38 4.34 -0.79
C ALA A 126 -2.80 3.58 -1.99
N SER A 127 -2.96 2.27 -2.01
CA SER A 127 -2.62 1.45 -3.17
C SER A 127 -3.53 1.77 -4.34
N GLY A 128 -2.91 2.09 -5.46
CA GLY A 128 -3.57 2.15 -6.76
C GLY A 128 -3.68 0.77 -7.41
N THR A 129 -4.10 0.75 -8.67
CA THR A 129 -3.97 -0.44 -9.52
C THR A 129 -2.86 -0.20 -10.55
N CYS A 130 -2.04 -1.22 -10.80
CA CYS A 130 -0.89 -1.15 -11.68
C CYS A 130 -1.17 -1.80 -13.04
N GLY A 131 -0.31 -1.55 -14.03
CA GLY A 131 -0.37 -2.15 -15.35
C GLY A 131 -1.23 -1.36 -16.35
N LYS A 132 -1.81 -2.05 -17.35
CA LYS A 132 -2.55 -1.42 -18.47
C LYS A 132 -3.75 -0.56 -18.04
N HIS A 133 -4.19 -0.66 -16.78
CA HIS A 133 -5.35 0.02 -16.21
C HIS A 133 -4.99 0.67 -14.88
N ALA A 134 -3.83 1.33 -14.84
CA ALA A 134 -3.37 2.02 -13.64
C ALA A 134 -4.40 3.05 -13.17
N LYS A 135 -4.84 2.89 -11.93
CA LYS A 135 -5.74 3.84 -11.26
C LYS A 135 -4.90 4.74 -10.37
N TRP A 136 -4.71 5.98 -10.78
CA TRP A 136 -3.87 6.96 -10.08
C TRP A 136 -4.59 7.72 -8.99
N GLY A 137 -5.92 7.79 -9.07
CA GLY A 137 -6.78 8.43 -8.10
C GLY A 137 -8.20 7.89 -8.13
N HIS A 138 -9.03 8.32 -7.19
CA HIS A 138 -10.48 8.27 -7.31
C HIS A 138 -11.16 9.27 -6.38
N HIS A 139 -12.31 9.77 -6.79
CA HIS A 139 -13.28 10.50 -5.98
C HIS A 139 -14.38 9.54 -5.52
N ALA A 140 -14.77 9.63 -4.24
CA ALA A 140 -15.87 8.85 -3.68
C ALA A 140 -16.73 9.72 -2.75
N PRO A 141 -17.96 10.10 -3.17
CA PRO A 141 -18.85 10.91 -2.34
C PRO A 141 -19.31 10.13 -1.11
N GLY A 142 -19.57 10.84 0.00
CA GLY A 142 -20.17 10.29 1.22
C GLY A 142 -19.37 9.17 1.91
N ARG A 143 -18.07 9.06 1.64
CA ARG A 143 -17.23 7.97 2.13
C ARG A 143 -16.90 8.09 3.62
N TRP A 144 -16.82 9.30 4.13
CA TRP A 144 -16.44 9.61 5.51
C TRP A 144 -17.59 10.25 6.26
N ARG A 145 -17.71 9.97 7.55
CA ARG A 145 -18.76 10.51 8.41
C ARG A 145 -18.17 11.23 9.62
N ASN A 146 -18.78 12.38 9.94
CA ASN A 146 -18.55 13.09 11.20
C ASN A 146 -19.93 13.45 11.78
N GLY A 147 -20.42 12.62 12.71
CA GLY A 147 -21.81 12.68 13.16
C GLY A 147 -22.78 12.39 12.01
N SER A 148 -23.67 13.35 11.70
CA SER A 148 -24.61 13.27 10.57
C SER A 148 -24.03 13.79 9.24
N ALA A 149 -22.89 14.49 9.27
CA ALA A 149 -22.25 15.03 8.08
C ALA A 149 -21.49 13.94 7.33
N GLU A 150 -21.64 13.92 6.01
CA GLU A 150 -20.90 13.06 5.10
C GLU A 150 -19.84 13.88 4.35
N HIS A 151 -18.66 13.29 4.16
CA HIS A 151 -17.57 13.92 3.42
C HIS A 151 -17.09 12.99 2.32
N ALA A 152 -16.75 13.58 1.18
CA ALA A 152 -16.16 12.85 0.08
C ALA A 152 -14.68 12.51 0.35
N GLU A 153 -14.22 11.45 -0.29
CA GLU A 153 -12.82 11.02 -0.30
C GLU A 153 -12.19 11.29 -1.65
N VAL A 154 -10.94 11.75 -1.64
CA VAL A 154 -10.07 11.70 -2.81
C VAL A 154 -8.86 10.85 -2.47
N MET A 155 -8.69 9.74 -3.18
CA MET A 155 -7.54 8.86 -3.05
C MET A 155 -6.50 9.21 -4.13
N ILE A 156 -5.25 9.30 -3.71
CA ILE A 156 -4.09 9.38 -4.61
C ILE A 156 -3.27 8.10 -4.46
N SER A 157 -2.93 7.48 -5.60
CA SER A 157 -2.12 6.28 -5.61
C SER A 157 -0.70 6.56 -5.13
N GLY A 158 -0.24 5.81 -4.13
CA GLY A 158 1.14 5.88 -3.66
C GLY A 158 2.14 5.45 -4.74
N GLU A 159 1.77 4.50 -5.60
CA GLU A 159 2.56 4.08 -6.75
C GLU A 159 2.67 5.20 -7.80
N GLY A 160 1.62 6.03 -7.94
CA GLY A 160 1.60 7.17 -8.85
C GLY A 160 2.53 8.32 -8.46
N LEU A 161 3.05 8.33 -7.24
CA LEU A 161 3.94 9.40 -6.74
C LEU A 161 5.36 9.34 -7.32
N HIS A 162 5.73 8.30 -8.09
CA HIS A 162 6.98 8.28 -8.85
C HIS A 162 6.92 9.15 -10.13
N ARG A 163 5.72 9.58 -10.55
CA ARG A 163 5.50 10.43 -11.73
C ARG A 163 5.95 11.88 -11.44
N ALA A 164 5.96 12.70 -12.49
CA ALA A 164 6.22 14.13 -12.31
C ALA A 164 5.14 14.79 -11.42
N PRO A 165 5.48 15.79 -10.60
CA PRO A 165 4.50 16.52 -9.78
C PRO A 165 3.32 17.10 -10.57
N ARG A 166 3.56 17.50 -11.83
CA ARG A 166 2.51 17.96 -12.75
C ARG A 166 1.49 16.87 -13.07
N ASP A 167 1.91 15.60 -13.16
CA ASP A 167 1.01 14.48 -13.41
C ASP A 167 0.15 14.16 -12.18
N VAL A 168 0.69 14.37 -10.97
CA VAL A 168 -0.06 14.25 -9.72
C VAL A 168 -1.07 15.39 -9.59
N LEU A 169 -0.70 16.61 -9.97
CA LEU A 169 -1.64 17.74 -10.09
C LEU A 169 -2.76 17.42 -11.09
N ALA A 170 -2.43 16.86 -12.26
CA ALA A 170 -3.43 16.43 -13.24
C ALA A 170 -4.38 15.37 -12.66
N THR A 171 -3.88 14.46 -11.84
CA THR A 171 -4.71 13.50 -11.11
C THR A 171 -5.65 14.19 -10.13
N LEU A 172 -5.16 15.13 -9.31
CA LEU A 172 -6.02 15.89 -8.38
C LEU A 172 -7.11 16.68 -9.11
N LEU A 173 -6.80 17.31 -10.24
CA LEU A 173 -7.77 18.03 -11.06
C LEU A 173 -8.77 17.08 -11.75
N HIS A 174 -8.35 15.87 -12.14
CA HIS A 174 -9.22 14.82 -12.64
C HIS A 174 -10.27 14.40 -11.59
N GLU A 175 -9.82 14.16 -10.35
CA GLU A 175 -10.73 13.83 -9.25
C GLU A 175 -11.59 15.04 -8.85
N ALA A 176 -11.08 16.26 -9.02
CA ALA A 176 -11.85 17.49 -8.82
C ALA A 176 -12.97 17.65 -9.88
N ALA A 177 -12.76 17.18 -11.13
CA ALA A 177 -13.81 17.16 -12.14
C ALA A 177 -14.95 16.22 -11.75
N HIS A 178 -14.66 15.07 -11.15
CA HIS A 178 -15.68 14.18 -10.59
C HIS A 178 -16.42 14.83 -9.40
N ALA A 179 -15.67 15.49 -8.51
CA ALA A 179 -16.26 16.19 -7.37
C ALA A 179 -17.18 17.36 -7.84
N LEU A 180 -16.78 18.06 -8.89
CA LEU A 180 -17.59 19.13 -9.50
C LEU A 180 -18.83 18.57 -10.19
N ALA A 181 -18.72 17.43 -10.88
CA ALA A 181 -19.85 16.72 -11.48
C ALA A 181 -20.87 16.33 -10.41
N ASP A 182 -20.41 15.76 -9.30
CA ASP A 182 -21.22 15.36 -8.17
C ASP A 182 -21.98 16.57 -7.57
N SER A 183 -21.26 17.68 -7.31
CA SER A 183 -21.84 18.93 -6.78
C SER A 183 -22.89 19.53 -7.71
N ARG A 184 -22.76 19.35 -9.02
CA ARG A 184 -23.71 19.85 -10.04
C ARG A 184 -24.77 18.84 -10.43
N GLY A 185 -24.80 17.63 -9.85
CA GLY A 185 -25.71 16.56 -10.22
C GLY A 185 -25.53 16.08 -11.67
N ILE A 186 -24.30 16.15 -12.20
CA ILE A 186 -23.96 15.75 -13.58
C ILE A 186 -23.48 14.31 -13.59
N THR A 187 -24.12 13.45 -14.38
CA THR A 187 -23.59 12.10 -14.65
C THR A 187 -22.45 12.20 -15.66
N ASP A 188 -21.23 12.13 -15.19
CA ASP A 188 -19.98 12.34 -15.94
C ASP A 188 -19.32 11.02 -16.40
N THR A 189 -19.77 9.90 -15.85
CA THR A 189 -19.31 8.55 -16.21
C THR A 189 -20.46 7.65 -16.66
N SER A 190 -20.13 6.56 -17.33
CA SER A 190 -21.04 5.48 -17.73
C SER A 190 -20.38 4.11 -17.53
N ARG A 191 -21.08 3.01 -17.87
CA ARG A 191 -20.57 1.63 -17.71
C ARG A 191 -20.06 1.36 -16.29
N GLN A 192 -20.87 1.71 -15.29
CA GLN A 192 -20.52 1.53 -13.86
C GLN A 192 -19.24 2.29 -13.44
N GLY A 193 -19.10 3.53 -13.90
CA GLY A 193 -17.97 4.40 -13.57
C GLY A 193 -16.68 4.13 -14.36
N ARG A 194 -16.71 3.20 -15.34
CA ARG A 194 -15.50 2.83 -16.10
C ARG A 194 -15.24 3.67 -17.33
N TYR A 195 -16.23 4.40 -17.83
CA TYR A 195 -16.13 5.18 -19.04
C TYR A 195 -16.47 6.64 -18.78
N HIS A 196 -15.50 7.54 -18.96
CA HIS A 196 -15.68 8.98 -18.82
C HIS A 196 -16.34 9.52 -20.09
N ASN A 197 -17.53 10.12 -19.95
CA ASN A 197 -18.29 10.62 -21.07
C ASN A 197 -17.86 12.06 -21.45
N ARG A 198 -18.50 12.66 -22.47
CA ARG A 198 -18.18 14.02 -22.93
C ARG A 198 -18.43 15.09 -21.86
N LYS A 199 -19.40 14.87 -20.93
CA LYS A 199 -19.65 15.81 -19.84
C LYS A 199 -18.46 15.87 -18.89
N PHE A 200 -17.81 14.72 -18.60
CA PHE A 200 -16.56 14.71 -17.86
C PHE A 200 -15.48 15.54 -18.55
N ALA A 201 -15.28 15.36 -19.86
CA ALA A 201 -14.29 16.12 -20.60
C ALA A 201 -14.51 17.64 -20.47
N THR A 202 -15.75 18.10 -20.58
CA THR A 202 -16.09 19.52 -20.41
C THR A 202 -15.73 20.05 -19.02
N LEU A 203 -16.00 19.26 -17.96
CA LEU A 203 -15.63 19.63 -16.59
C LEU A 203 -14.11 19.62 -16.38
N ALA A 204 -13.41 18.64 -16.96
CA ALA A 204 -11.97 18.57 -16.90
C ALA A 204 -11.31 19.75 -17.65
N GLU A 205 -11.82 20.13 -18.82
CA GLU A 205 -11.40 21.31 -19.58
C GLU A 205 -11.65 22.62 -18.78
N GLU A 206 -12.78 22.73 -18.08
CA GLU A 206 -13.10 23.85 -17.19
C GLU A 206 -12.04 24.00 -16.06
N LEU A 207 -11.55 22.89 -15.55
CA LEU A 207 -10.49 22.87 -14.52
C LEU A 207 -9.08 23.07 -15.11
N GLY A 208 -8.95 23.23 -16.43
CA GLY A 208 -7.68 23.49 -17.11
C GLY A 208 -6.91 22.23 -17.48
N LEU A 209 -7.58 21.12 -17.67
CA LEU A 209 -7.01 19.90 -18.20
C LEU A 209 -7.26 19.78 -19.71
N ASP A 210 -6.30 19.23 -20.43
CA ASP A 210 -6.53 18.67 -21.76
C ASP A 210 -7.03 17.25 -21.59
N ALA A 211 -8.23 16.94 -22.12
CA ALA A 211 -8.80 15.61 -22.09
C ALA A 211 -8.72 14.94 -23.46
N THR A 212 -8.28 13.69 -23.50
CA THR A 212 -8.16 12.90 -24.74
C THR A 212 -9.06 11.69 -24.69
N GLU A 213 -9.82 11.46 -25.77
CA GLU A 213 -10.73 10.33 -25.87
C GLU A 213 -10.00 9.01 -26.17
N ASN A 214 -10.37 7.98 -25.42
CA ASN A 214 -9.96 6.59 -25.62
C ASN A 214 -11.20 5.72 -25.82
N LYS A 215 -11.20 4.84 -26.82
CA LYS A 215 -12.35 3.96 -27.13
C LYS A 215 -12.81 3.09 -25.95
N GLN A 216 -11.90 2.70 -25.09
CA GLN A 216 -12.18 1.80 -23.96
C GLN A 216 -12.67 2.52 -22.72
N PHE A 217 -12.08 3.70 -22.39
CA PHE A 217 -12.31 4.42 -21.14
C PHE A 217 -12.89 5.83 -21.32
N GLY A 218 -13.19 6.22 -22.56
CA GLY A 218 -13.67 7.54 -22.87
C GLY A 218 -12.60 8.62 -22.65
N TRP A 219 -12.99 9.73 -22.07
CA TRP A 219 -12.16 10.92 -21.86
C TRP A 219 -11.32 10.87 -20.58
N SER A 220 -10.88 9.67 -20.18
CA SER A 220 -10.14 9.43 -18.94
C SER A 220 -8.68 9.89 -18.96
N SER A 221 -8.09 10.07 -20.14
CA SER A 221 -6.70 10.53 -20.27
C SER A 221 -6.67 12.05 -20.18
N THR A 222 -6.15 12.58 -19.08
CA THR A 222 -6.09 14.01 -18.79
C THR A 222 -4.67 14.46 -18.48
N THR A 223 -4.30 15.66 -18.96
CA THR A 223 -3.02 16.31 -18.67
C THR A 223 -3.25 17.77 -18.28
N ALA A 224 -2.46 18.27 -17.31
CA ALA A 224 -2.54 19.67 -16.92
C ALA A 224 -1.90 20.55 -18.02
N THR A 225 -2.61 21.63 -18.45
CA THR A 225 -2.07 22.59 -19.42
C THR A 225 -0.92 23.41 -18.79
N ASP A 226 -0.11 24.09 -19.62
CA ASP A 226 0.93 24.95 -19.12
C ASP A 226 0.36 26.14 -18.33
N THR A 227 -0.81 26.64 -18.72
CA THR A 227 -1.52 27.68 -18.00
C THR A 227 -1.95 27.19 -16.62
N THR A 228 -2.44 25.96 -16.54
CA THR A 228 -2.81 25.32 -15.27
C THR A 228 -1.59 25.07 -14.39
N ALA A 229 -0.49 24.58 -14.94
CA ALA A 229 0.75 24.41 -14.19
C ALA A 229 1.27 25.73 -13.61
N ARG A 230 1.18 26.82 -14.36
CA ARG A 230 1.52 28.18 -13.84
C ARG A 230 0.56 28.65 -12.76
N ARG A 231 -0.75 28.39 -12.92
CA ARG A 231 -1.78 28.75 -11.90
C ARG A 231 -1.53 28.10 -10.55
N TYR A 232 -1.03 26.87 -10.55
CA TYR A 232 -0.74 26.08 -9.35
C TYR A 232 0.76 25.99 -9.02
N ALA A 233 1.59 26.93 -9.50
CA ALA A 233 3.05 26.87 -9.38
C ALA A 233 3.54 26.71 -7.94
N ASP A 234 2.97 27.46 -6.98
CA ASP A 234 3.35 27.36 -5.57
C ASP A 234 3.03 25.98 -5.00
N GLY A 235 1.86 25.43 -5.30
CA GLY A 235 1.47 24.06 -4.91
C GLY A 235 2.38 23.00 -5.55
N LEU A 236 2.75 23.18 -6.82
CA LEU A 236 3.68 22.30 -7.51
C LEU A 236 5.07 22.33 -6.89
N ALA A 237 5.56 23.49 -6.45
CA ALA A 237 6.84 23.60 -5.76
C ALA A 237 6.83 22.86 -4.42
N LEU A 238 5.77 23.01 -3.61
CA LEU A 238 5.59 22.27 -2.37
C LEU A 238 5.46 20.75 -2.61
N LEU A 239 4.69 20.36 -3.61
CA LEU A 239 4.52 18.96 -3.98
C LEU A 239 5.84 18.34 -4.45
N THR A 240 6.62 19.06 -5.27
CA THR A 240 7.95 18.63 -5.72
C THR A 240 8.88 18.36 -4.54
N ALA A 241 8.90 19.25 -3.55
CA ALA A 241 9.70 19.09 -2.36
C ALA A 241 9.22 17.91 -1.47
N ALA A 242 7.92 17.61 -1.48
CA ALA A 242 7.31 16.56 -0.67
C ALA A 242 7.35 15.17 -1.31
N MET A 243 7.37 15.07 -2.64
CA MET A 243 7.36 13.81 -3.41
C MET A 243 8.75 13.14 -3.44
N THR A 244 9.29 12.83 -2.28
CA THR A 244 10.59 12.14 -2.14
C THR A 244 10.45 10.64 -1.91
N ILE A 245 9.23 10.16 -1.74
CA ILE A 245 8.88 8.75 -1.53
C ILE A 245 7.70 8.37 -2.43
N TRP A 246 7.67 7.12 -2.84
CA TRP A 246 6.55 6.49 -3.53
C TRP A 246 6.39 5.05 -3.08
N ARG A 247 5.23 4.48 -3.33
CA ARG A 247 4.95 3.09 -3.04
C ARG A 247 5.42 2.21 -4.19
N ASN A 248 6.15 1.15 -3.87
CA ASN A 248 6.46 0.14 -4.88
C ASN A 248 5.22 -0.64 -5.28
N ASP A 249 5.14 -0.99 -6.56
CA ASP A 249 4.12 -1.88 -7.09
C ASP A 249 4.17 -3.24 -6.37
N GLU A 250 3.04 -3.68 -5.80
CA GLU A 250 2.95 -5.00 -5.14
C GLU A 250 3.24 -6.16 -6.11
N HIS A 251 3.08 -5.93 -7.41
CA HIS A 251 3.35 -6.92 -8.46
C HIS A 251 4.81 -6.95 -8.93
N THR A 252 5.63 -5.96 -8.55
CA THR A 252 7.08 -5.94 -8.79
C THR A 252 7.89 -6.49 -7.60
N ALA A 253 7.27 -6.86 -6.51
CA ALA A 253 7.91 -7.75 -5.54
C ALA A 253 8.47 -8.95 -6.34
N PRO A 254 9.77 -9.35 -6.13
CA PRO A 254 10.35 -10.48 -6.83
C PRO A 254 9.33 -11.61 -6.67
N THR A 255 8.83 -12.06 -7.77
CA THR A 255 7.75 -13.02 -7.91
C THR A 255 7.82 -14.00 -6.75
N ALA A 256 6.99 -13.77 -5.70
CA ALA A 256 6.55 -14.89 -4.90
C ALA A 256 6.17 -15.90 -5.98
N THR A 257 7.01 -16.94 -6.11
CA THR A 257 6.82 -18.06 -7.01
C THR A 257 5.33 -18.16 -7.26
N LYS A 258 4.90 -17.99 -8.54
CA LYS A 258 3.51 -18.25 -8.92
C LYS A 258 3.11 -19.39 -8.01
N ARG A 259 2.12 -19.19 -7.15
CA ARG A 259 1.47 -20.35 -6.56
C ARG A 259 1.12 -21.18 -7.78
N ASN A 260 2.02 -22.10 -8.12
CA ASN A 260 1.69 -23.19 -8.97
C ASN A 260 0.51 -23.79 -8.23
N THR A 261 -0.69 -23.40 -8.63
CA THR A 261 -1.83 -24.23 -8.38
C THR A 261 -1.53 -25.45 -9.25
N ASN A 262 -0.74 -26.40 -8.70
CA ASN A 262 -0.50 -27.71 -9.29
C ASN A 262 -1.82 -28.49 -9.39
N LEU A 263 -2.93 -27.77 -9.51
CA LEU A 263 -4.24 -28.32 -9.69
C LEU A 263 -4.44 -28.55 -11.18
N ILE A 264 -4.38 -29.80 -11.57
CA ILE A 264 -4.74 -30.29 -12.89
C ILE A 264 -6.25 -30.46 -13.00
N ALA A 265 -6.79 -30.42 -14.21
CA ALA A 265 -8.17 -30.80 -14.47
C ALA A 265 -8.23 -32.30 -14.65
N ALA A 266 -9.06 -32.99 -13.85
CA ALA A 266 -9.35 -34.42 -13.99
C ALA A 266 -10.83 -34.60 -14.26
N SER A 267 -11.17 -35.54 -15.15
CA SER A 267 -12.55 -35.86 -15.51
C SER A 267 -12.87 -37.32 -15.25
N CYS A 268 -14.12 -37.61 -14.94
CA CYS A 268 -14.65 -38.97 -14.82
C CYS A 268 -15.45 -39.38 -16.08
N PRO A 269 -15.83 -40.63 -16.26
CA PRO A 269 -16.57 -41.10 -17.42
C PRO A 269 -17.94 -40.42 -17.66
N CYS A 270 -18.51 -39.75 -16.66
CA CYS A 270 -19.75 -38.97 -16.80
C CYS A 270 -19.50 -37.48 -17.03
N ASP A 271 -18.33 -37.07 -17.55
CA ASP A 271 -17.92 -35.70 -17.90
C ASP A 271 -17.85 -34.68 -16.74
N ARG A 272 -17.98 -35.13 -15.50
CA ARG A 272 -17.72 -34.24 -14.37
C ARG A 272 -16.23 -33.94 -14.29
N THR A 273 -15.91 -32.71 -14.03
CA THR A 273 -14.52 -32.23 -13.91
C THR A 273 -14.26 -31.69 -12.52
N ILE A 274 -13.13 -32.11 -11.94
CA ILE A 274 -12.59 -31.53 -10.69
C ILE A 274 -11.22 -30.89 -10.96
N ARG A 275 -10.80 -30.02 -10.06
CA ARG A 275 -9.42 -29.52 -10.01
C ARG A 275 -8.74 -30.11 -8.78
N VAL A 276 -7.65 -30.83 -8.98
CA VAL A 276 -6.95 -31.58 -7.93
C VAL A 276 -5.44 -31.53 -8.17
N ALA A 277 -4.65 -31.63 -7.10
CA ALA A 277 -3.21 -31.74 -7.27
C ALA A 277 -2.84 -33.07 -7.92
N ALA A 278 -1.92 -33.08 -8.88
CA ALA A 278 -1.47 -34.31 -9.54
C ALA A 278 -0.93 -35.35 -8.54
N SER A 279 -0.26 -34.90 -7.46
CA SER A 279 0.19 -35.76 -6.38
C SER A 279 -0.98 -36.52 -5.71
N THR A 280 -2.10 -35.87 -5.48
CA THR A 280 -3.28 -36.46 -4.82
C THR A 280 -3.88 -37.57 -5.67
N LEU A 281 -3.93 -37.43 -7.00
CA LEU A 281 -4.41 -38.52 -7.91
C LEU A 281 -3.43 -39.68 -7.97
N ARG A 282 -2.12 -39.44 -7.79
CA ARG A 282 -1.10 -40.49 -7.74
C ARG A 282 -1.11 -41.26 -6.42
N GLU A 283 -1.43 -40.59 -5.31
CA GLU A 283 -1.49 -41.24 -3.98
C GLU A 283 -2.69 -42.17 -3.84
N ALA A 284 -3.87 -41.74 -4.30
CA ALA A 284 -5.07 -42.56 -4.25
C ALA A 284 -6.08 -42.15 -5.36
N PRO A 285 -6.78 -43.12 -5.98
CA PRO A 285 -7.79 -42.80 -6.97
C PRO A 285 -8.99 -42.10 -6.32
N ILE A 286 -9.41 -40.98 -6.92
CA ILE A 286 -10.65 -40.30 -6.53
C ILE A 286 -11.78 -40.82 -7.40
N THR A 287 -12.86 -41.28 -6.79
CA THR A 287 -14.03 -41.81 -7.49
C THR A 287 -15.18 -40.81 -7.52
N CYS A 288 -15.92 -40.78 -8.61
CA CYS A 288 -17.13 -40.01 -8.77
C CYS A 288 -18.33 -40.72 -8.20
N GLN A 289 -18.97 -40.19 -7.17
CA GLN A 289 -20.16 -40.81 -6.55
C GLN A 289 -21.37 -40.92 -7.47
N ALA A 290 -21.37 -40.27 -8.64
CA ALA A 290 -22.52 -40.35 -9.57
C ALA A 290 -22.38 -41.45 -10.63
N CYS A 291 -21.16 -41.93 -10.91
CA CYS A 291 -20.92 -42.95 -11.95
C CYS A 291 -19.92 -44.01 -11.53
N ASP A 292 -19.46 -43.98 -10.28
CA ASP A 292 -18.42 -44.83 -9.69
C ASP A 292 -17.12 -44.92 -10.49
N GLY A 293 -16.97 -44.04 -11.52
CA GLY A 293 -15.78 -43.93 -12.34
C GLY A 293 -14.68 -43.10 -11.65
N LYS A 294 -13.44 -43.42 -11.98
CA LYS A 294 -12.26 -42.66 -11.47
C LYS A 294 -12.11 -41.35 -12.21
N PHE A 295 -11.62 -40.35 -11.50
CA PHE A 295 -11.16 -39.10 -12.11
C PHE A 295 -9.75 -39.29 -12.69
N GLU A 296 -9.59 -39.02 -13.98
CA GLU A 296 -8.33 -39.13 -14.69
C GLU A 296 -7.91 -37.74 -15.23
N PRO A 297 -6.59 -37.44 -15.31
CA PRO A 297 -6.11 -36.18 -15.88
C PRO A 297 -6.64 -35.97 -17.30
N LYS A 298 -7.16 -34.77 -17.60
CA LYS A 298 -7.58 -34.40 -18.97
C LYS A 298 -6.42 -34.31 -19.94
N ASN A 299 -5.24 -33.98 -19.45
CA ASN A 299 -4.03 -33.90 -20.26
C ASN A 299 -3.10 -35.06 -19.85
N PRO A 300 -2.71 -35.94 -20.79
CA PRO A 300 -1.80 -37.05 -20.51
C PRO A 300 -0.45 -36.64 -19.95
N ALA A 301 -0.02 -35.40 -20.19
CA ALA A 301 1.23 -34.84 -19.64
C ALA A 301 1.15 -34.52 -18.11
N ASP A 302 -0.04 -34.57 -17.52
CA ASP A 302 -0.32 -34.29 -16.12
C ASP A 302 -0.48 -35.55 -15.26
N ALA A 303 -0.35 -36.75 -15.87
CA ALA A 303 -0.50 -38.04 -15.23
C ALA A 303 0.68 -38.49 -14.37
#